data_927253483286173568af23031c01a287
#
_entry.id   927253483286173568af23031c01a287
#
_cell.length_a   1.000
_cell.length_b   1.000
_cell.length_c   1.000
_cell.angle_alpha   90.00
_cell.angle_beta   90.00
_cell.angle_gamma   90.00
#
_symmetry.space_group_name_H-M   'P 1'
#
loop_
_entity.id
_entity.type
_entity.pdbx_description
1 polymer ?
#
loop_
_entity_poly.entity_id
_entity_poly.type
_entity_poly.pdbx_seq_one_letter_code
_entity_poly.pdbx_strand_id
1 'polypeptide(L)'
;TAPKASYLLLKSEDSDSEYPVEEDYWTAAVEYADSAGVDVISSSLGYFAFDTDELSYDQDALDGRTAMISRAANLAADKGILVFCSAGNEGSGDWEKITFPSDAGGIFTVGAIDEDKKKSGFSSVGFTADGRVKPDAVALGTSSCVIGPDGNVRYANGTSFATPILAWMGVCLCQS
;
A
#
# COMPACT_ATOMS: atom_id res chain seq x y z
N THR A 1 -0.48 5.65 16.09
CA THR A 1 -1.83 5.16 15.75
C THR A 1 -2.90 6.10 16.27
N ALA A 2 -4.05 6.19 15.60
CA ALA A 2 -5.17 7.07 15.95
C ALA A 2 -6.17 6.34 16.89
N PRO A 3 -5.97 6.35 18.22
CA PRO A 3 -6.73 5.50 19.13
C PRO A 3 -8.21 5.90 19.30
N LYS A 4 -8.58 7.07 18.79
CA LYS A 4 -9.96 7.58 18.82
C LYS A 4 -10.67 7.49 17.47
N ALA A 5 -9.99 7.04 16.43
CA ALA A 5 -10.60 6.81 15.12
C ALA A 5 -11.48 5.54 15.16
N SER A 6 -12.52 5.53 14.34
CA SER A 6 -13.27 4.30 14.05
C SER A 6 -12.56 3.53 12.96
N TYR A 7 -12.52 2.21 13.10
CA TYR A 7 -11.83 1.34 12.14
C TYR A 7 -12.80 0.40 11.47
N LEU A 8 -12.71 0.33 10.15
CA LEU A 8 -13.36 -0.68 9.31
C LEU A 8 -12.26 -1.62 8.79
N LEU A 9 -12.33 -2.89 9.16
CA LEU A 9 -11.35 -3.90 8.72
C LEU A 9 -11.96 -4.75 7.62
N LEU A 10 -11.32 -4.75 6.46
CA LEU A 10 -11.75 -5.51 5.28
C LEU A 10 -10.63 -6.48 4.89
N LYS A 11 -10.99 -7.75 4.70
CA LYS A 11 -10.06 -8.77 4.21
C LYS A 11 -10.28 -8.94 2.71
N SER A 12 -9.21 -8.75 1.92
CA SER A 12 -9.20 -8.91 0.47
C SER A 12 -8.27 -10.02 -0.01
N GLU A 13 -7.43 -10.56 0.88
CA GLU A 13 -6.39 -11.51 0.53
C GLU A 13 -6.80 -12.96 0.79
N ASP A 14 -6.42 -13.86 -0.11
CA ASP A 14 -6.37 -15.30 0.11
C ASP A 14 -4.93 -15.69 0.47
N SER A 15 -4.72 -16.26 1.65
CA SER A 15 -3.37 -16.66 2.11
C SER A 15 -2.82 -17.91 1.42
N ASP A 16 -3.61 -18.62 0.65
CA ASP A 16 -3.26 -19.89 0.05
C ASP A 16 -2.91 -19.77 -1.45
N SER A 17 -3.15 -18.60 -2.06
CA SER A 17 -2.92 -18.36 -3.49
C SER A 17 -2.74 -16.89 -3.79
N GLU A 18 -2.10 -16.58 -4.92
CA GLU A 18 -1.90 -15.21 -5.44
C GLU A 18 -2.44 -15.15 -6.88
N TYR A 19 -3.65 -14.59 -7.04
CA TYR A 19 -4.33 -14.47 -8.33
C TYR A 19 -4.93 -13.09 -8.54
N PRO A 20 -5.13 -12.64 -9.81
CA PRO A 20 -5.73 -11.33 -10.10
C PRO A 20 -7.11 -11.10 -9.48
N VAL A 21 -7.82 -12.14 -9.06
CA VAL A 21 -9.12 -12.02 -8.36
C VAL A 21 -8.99 -11.26 -7.03
N GLU A 22 -7.82 -11.20 -6.44
CA GLU A 22 -7.58 -10.44 -5.21
C GLU A 22 -7.63 -8.92 -5.48
N GLU A 23 -7.28 -8.49 -6.69
CA GLU A 23 -7.53 -7.10 -7.12
C GLU A 23 -9.03 -6.78 -7.18
N ASP A 24 -9.87 -7.75 -7.61
CA ASP A 24 -11.32 -7.61 -7.57
C ASP A 24 -11.83 -7.50 -6.13
N TYR A 25 -11.31 -8.33 -5.22
CA TYR A 25 -11.68 -8.27 -3.80
C TYR A 25 -11.25 -6.95 -3.16
N TRP A 26 -10.05 -6.47 -3.46
CA TRP A 26 -9.58 -5.18 -2.98
C TRP A 26 -10.45 -4.03 -3.52
N THR A 27 -10.79 -4.07 -4.81
CA THR A 27 -11.66 -3.09 -5.45
C THR A 27 -13.04 -3.07 -4.79
N ALA A 28 -13.64 -4.24 -4.57
CA ALA A 28 -14.93 -4.36 -3.88
C ALA A 28 -14.85 -3.84 -2.43
N ALA A 29 -13.72 -4.09 -1.75
CA ALA A 29 -13.49 -3.57 -0.40
C ALA A 29 -13.41 -2.03 -0.40
N VAL A 30 -12.77 -1.41 -1.38
CA VAL A 30 -12.71 0.05 -1.55
C VAL A 30 -14.09 0.63 -1.85
N GLU A 31 -14.89 0.00 -2.73
CA GLU A 31 -16.26 0.43 -3.00
C GLU A 31 -17.14 0.36 -1.75
N TYR A 32 -16.98 -0.70 -0.96
CA TYR A 32 -17.69 -0.81 0.32
C TYR A 32 -17.24 0.27 1.30
N ALA A 33 -15.94 0.53 1.41
CA ALA A 33 -15.38 1.58 2.25
C ALA A 33 -15.93 2.97 1.87
N ASP A 34 -15.97 3.29 0.57
CA ASP A 34 -16.59 4.52 0.05
C ASP A 34 -18.07 4.61 0.46
N SER A 35 -18.83 3.54 0.29
CA SER A 35 -20.25 3.48 0.68
C SER A 35 -20.48 3.65 2.19
N ALA A 36 -19.50 3.25 2.99
CA ALA A 36 -19.51 3.40 4.46
C ALA A 36 -19.06 4.80 4.91
N GLY A 37 -18.54 5.63 4.00
CA GLY A 37 -18.12 7.00 4.27
C GLY A 37 -16.78 7.09 5.00
N VAL A 38 -15.79 6.26 4.63
CA VAL A 38 -14.45 6.36 5.23
C VAL A 38 -13.70 7.58 4.71
N ASP A 39 -12.91 8.21 5.57
CA ASP A 39 -12.05 9.34 5.22
C ASP A 39 -10.67 8.89 4.73
N VAL A 40 -10.18 7.76 5.25
CA VAL A 40 -8.81 7.28 5.01
C VAL A 40 -8.81 5.79 4.77
N ILE A 41 -8.07 5.36 3.74
CA ILE A 41 -7.74 3.96 3.46
C ILE A 41 -6.24 3.75 3.72
N SER A 42 -5.91 2.70 4.48
CA SER A 42 -4.53 2.23 4.67
C SER A 42 -4.42 0.81 4.14
N SER A 43 -3.67 0.62 3.06
CA SER A 43 -3.49 -0.65 2.37
C SER A 43 -2.02 -1.06 2.39
N SER A 44 -1.74 -2.17 3.06
CA SER A 44 -0.37 -2.69 3.22
C SER A 44 -0.16 -3.99 2.43
N LEU A 45 -0.65 -4.02 1.21
CA LEU A 45 -0.55 -5.11 0.26
C LEU A 45 -0.12 -4.59 -1.11
N GLY A 46 0.21 -5.47 -2.02
CA GLY A 46 0.56 -5.07 -3.38
C GLY A 46 0.90 -6.26 -4.26
N TYR A 47 0.55 -6.15 -5.53
CA TYR A 47 0.67 -7.21 -6.52
C TYR A 47 1.65 -6.81 -7.62
N PHE A 48 2.29 -7.79 -8.23
CA PHE A 48 3.04 -7.69 -9.49
C PHE A 48 3.24 -9.06 -10.12
N ALA A 49 3.35 -10.12 -9.31
CA ALA A 49 3.51 -11.49 -9.75
C ALA A 49 2.37 -12.34 -9.17
N PHE A 50 1.86 -13.24 -9.98
CA PHE A 50 0.80 -14.17 -9.63
C PHE A 50 1.30 -15.62 -9.78
N ASP A 51 0.58 -16.58 -9.20
CA ASP A 51 0.87 -18.02 -9.29
C ASP A 51 0.91 -18.53 -10.74
N THR A 52 0.32 -17.78 -11.66
CA THR A 52 0.37 -18.02 -13.10
C THR A 52 1.14 -16.88 -13.76
N ASP A 53 2.34 -17.15 -14.26
CA ASP A 53 3.26 -16.14 -14.81
C ASP A 53 2.62 -15.27 -15.91
N GLU A 54 1.76 -15.86 -16.76
CA GLU A 54 1.08 -15.18 -17.85
C GLU A 54 0.08 -14.12 -17.39
N LEU A 55 -0.31 -14.14 -16.11
CA LEU A 55 -1.18 -13.17 -15.47
C LEU A 55 -0.41 -12.08 -14.75
N SER A 56 0.91 -12.27 -14.56
CA SER A 56 1.77 -11.32 -13.87
C SER A 56 2.00 -10.06 -14.70
N TYR A 57 2.23 -8.96 -14.00
CA TYR A 57 2.51 -7.67 -14.63
C TYR A 57 3.98 -7.55 -15.01
N ASP A 58 4.24 -6.75 -16.03
CA ASP A 58 5.56 -6.19 -16.31
C ASP A 58 5.66 -4.73 -15.80
N GLN A 59 6.86 -4.18 -15.82
CA GLN A 59 7.09 -2.82 -15.32
C GLN A 59 6.47 -1.73 -16.19
N ASP A 60 6.17 -2.02 -17.45
CA ASP A 60 5.52 -1.07 -18.36
C ASP A 60 4.05 -0.83 -17.95
N ALA A 61 3.46 -1.76 -17.19
CA ALA A 61 2.12 -1.63 -16.64
C ALA A 61 2.03 -0.67 -15.42
N LEU A 62 3.16 -0.21 -14.86
CA LEU A 62 3.21 0.73 -13.74
C LEU A 62 2.86 2.17 -14.17
N ASP A 63 1.70 2.37 -14.76
CA ASP A 63 1.24 3.64 -15.33
C ASP A 63 0.06 4.29 -14.56
N GLY A 64 -0.41 3.64 -13.51
CA GLY A 64 -1.57 4.04 -12.71
C GLY A 64 -2.92 3.80 -13.40
N ARG A 65 -2.94 3.07 -14.52
CA ARG A 65 -4.12 2.88 -15.36
C ARG A 65 -4.34 1.45 -15.83
N THR A 66 -3.26 0.72 -16.08
CA THR A 66 -3.31 -0.65 -16.63
C THR A 66 -3.90 -1.60 -15.60
N ALA A 67 -3.38 -1.67 -14.39
CA ALA A 67 -3.93 -2.52 -13.35
C ALA A 67 -5.30 -2.03 -12.87
N MET A 68 -6.21 -2.97 -12.64
CA MET A 68 -7.56 -2.64 -12.18
C MET A 68 -7.52 -2.00 -10.80
N ILE A 69 -6.71 -2.54 -9.91
CA ILE A 69 -6.54 -2.04 -8.54
C ILE A 69 -6.01 -0.58 -8.53
N SER A 70 -5.13 -0.21 -9.46
CA SER A 70 -4.62 1.17 -9.57
C SER A 70 -5.70 2.15 -10.03
N ARG A 71 -6.59 1.72 -10.93
CA ARG A 71 -7.76 2.53 -11.32
C ARG A 71 -8.71 2.72 -10.16
N ALA A 72 -8.97 1.65 -9.38
CA ALA A 72 -9.83 1.72 -8.20
C ALA A 72 -9.25 2.66 -7.13
N ALA A 73 -7.94 2.61 -6.91
CA ALA A 73 -7.24 3.50 -5.98
C ALA A 73 -7.34 4.98 -6.41
N ASN A 74 -7.18 5.27 -7.70
CA ASN A 74 -7.38 6.63 -8.23
C ASN A 74 -8.83 7.10 -8.06
N LEU A 75 -9.82 6.25 -8.34
CA LEU A 75 -11.23 6.59 -8.17
C LEU A 75 -11.58 6.90 -6.70
N ALA A 76 -11.02 6.16 -5.76
CA ALA A 76 -11.20 6.43 -4.34
C ALA A 76 -10.62 7.82 -3.96
N ALA A 77 -9.42 8.12 -4.46
CA ALA A 77 -8.79 9.43 -4.25
C ALA A 77 -9.59 10.57 -4.89
N ASP A 78 -10.11 10.38 -6.10
CA ASP A 78 -10.96 11.36 -6.80
C ASP A 78 -12.27 11.67 -6.04
N LYS A 79 -12.73 10.74 -5.21
CA LYS A 79 -13.89 10.93 -4.31
C LYS A 79 -13.53 11.65 -3.03
N GLY A 80 -12.25 11.94 -2.79
CA GLY A 80 -11.75 12.66 -1.63
C GLY A 80 -11.29 11.78 -0.48
N ILE A 81 -11.19 10.46 -0.68
CA ILE A 81 -10.62 9.53 0.30
C ILE A 81 -9.11 9.64 0.27
N LEU A 82 -8.46 9.80 1.42
CA LEU A 82 -7.01 9.74 1.52
C LEU A 82 -6.56 8.28 1.48
N VAL A 83 -5.94 7.86 0.38
CA VAL A 83 -5.48 6.49 0.18
C VAL A 83 -3.98 6.41 0.39
N PHE A 84 -3.55 5.56 1.33
CA PHE A 84 -2.14 5.25 1.62
C PHE A 84 -1.87 3.79 1.25
N CYS A 85 -0.91 3.56 0.36
CA CYS A 85 -0.49 2.23 -0.05
C CYS A 85 1.00 2.01 0.18
N SER A 86 1.36 0.80 0.57
CA SER A 86 2.77 0.41 0.73
C SER A 86 3.47 0.33 -0.62
N ALA A 87 4.69 0.84 -0.71
CA ALA A 87 5.47 0.84 -1.95
C ALA A 87 5.83 -0.57 -2.45
N GLY A 88 5.81 -1.57 -1.56
CA GLY A 88 6.33 -2.92 -1.81
C GLY A 88 7.70 -3.15 -1.15
N ASN A 89 8.11 -4.42 -1.10
CA ASN A 89 9.34 -4.86 -0.42
C ASN A 89 10.36 -5.45 -1.40
N GLU A 90 10.26 -5.10 -2.66
CA GLU A 90 11.02 -5.66 -3.77
C GLU A 90 12.33 -4.92 -4.07
N GLY A 91 12.68 -3.88 -3.28
CA GLY A 91 13.80 -3.00 -3.55
C GLY A 91 15.20 -3.64 -3.58
N SER A 92 15.33 -4.89 -3.13
CA SER A 92 16.55 -5.70 -3.25
C SER A 92 16.36 -6.97 -4.10
N GLY A 93 15.19 -7.16 -4.69
CA GLY A 93 14.86 -8.26 -5.61
C GLY A 93 14.99 -7.85 -7.07
N ASP A 94 14.67 -8.76 -7.98
CA ASP A 94 14.74 -8.53 -9.44
C ASP A 94 13.70 -7.52 -9.94
N TRP A 95 12.57 -7.40 -9.24
CA TRP A 95 11.53 -6.43 -9.59
C TRP A 95 11.94 -4.99 -9.27
N GLU A 96 12.55 -4.75 -8.12
CA GLU A 96 13.03 -3.47 -7.57
C GLU A 96 11.95 -2.38 -7.42
N LYS A 97 10.98 -2.35 -8.31
CA LYS A 97 9.96 -1.29 -8.45
C LYS A 97 8.86 -1.40 -7.41
N ILE A 98 8.09 -0.32 -7.34
CA ILE A 98 6.83 -0.30 -6.58
C ILE A 98 5.88 -1.38 -7.11
N THR A 99 4.94 -1.81 -6.27
CA THR A 99 3.91 -2.80 -6.62
C THR A 99 2.56 -2.12 -6.84
N PHE A 100 1.62 -2.76 -7.52
CA PHE A 100 0.27 -2.23 -7.69
C PHE A 100 -0.52 -2.35 -6.37
N PRO A 101 -1.31 -1.33 -5.95
CA PRO A 101 -1.72 -0.12 -6.68
C PRO A 101 -0.83 1.11 -6.42
N SER A 102 0.39 0.95 -5.94
CA SER A 102 1.24 2.07 -5.53
C SER A 102 1.72 2.96 -6.68
N ASP A 103 1.51 2.53 -7.93
CA ASP A 103 1.70 3.31 -9.14
C ASP A 103 0.57 4.32 -9.41
N ALA A 104 -0.55 4.23 -8.69
CA ALA A 104 -1.67 5.14 -8.86
C ALA A 104 -1.27 6.60 -8.55
N GLY A 105 -1.82 7.56 -9.31
CA GLY A 105 -1.41 8.97 -9.26
C GLY A 105 -1.99 9.75 -8.09
N GLY A 106 -3.23 9.43 -7.70
CA GLY A 106 -3.98 10.18 -6.68
C GLY A 106 -3.75 9.75 -5.24
N ILE A 107 -2.86 8.79 -4.98
CA ILE A 107 -2.65 8.19 -3.67
C ILE A 107 -1.26 8.49 -3.09
N PHE A 108 -1.10 8.29 -1.79
CA PHE A 108 0.19 8.33 -1.11
C PHE A 108 0.84 6.95 -1.10
N THR A 109 1.90 6.79 -1.87
CA THR A 109 2.76 5.61 -1.85
C THR A 109 3.81 5.76 -0.76
N VAL A 110 3.90 4.79 0.13
CA VAL A 110 4.72 4.87 1.34
C VAL A 110 5.88 3.89 1.29
N GLY A 111 7.09 4.43 1.28
CA GLY A 111 8.33 3.68 1.40
C GLY A 111 8.78 3.51 2.86
N ALA A 112 9.78 2.65 3.06
CA ALA A 112 10.34 2.35 4.37
C ALA A 112 11.73 2.93 4.57
N ILE A 113 11.96 3.47 5.77
CA ILE A 113 13.27 3.90 6.28
C ILE A 113 13.58 3.20 7.61
N ASP A 114 14.85 3.23 8.00
CA ASP A 114 15.33 2.83 9.32
C ASP A 114 15.35 4.00 10.32
N GLU A 115 15.84 3.75 11.54
CA GLU A 115 15.96 4.77 12.60
C GLU A 115 16.96 5.89 12.26
N ASP A 116 17.94 5.61 11.43
CA ASP A 116 18.93 6.59 10.92
C ASP A 116 18.35 7.43 9.75
N LYS A 117 17.09 7.25 9.40
CA LYS A 117 16.39 7.87 8.25
C LYS A 117 17.00 7.50 6.89
N LYS A 118 17.64 6.35 6.79
CA LYS A 118 18.13 5.78 5.54
C LYS A 118 17.03 4.89 4.94
N LYS A 119 16.93 4.90 3.61
CA LYS A 119 16.01 3.99 2.90
C LYS A 119 16.34 2.55 3.28
N SER A 120 15.33 1.80 3.71
CA SER A 120 15.45 0.35 3.94
C SER A 120 15.79 -0.36 2.63
N GLY A 121 16.73 -1.32 2.68
CA GLY A 121 17.19 -2.01 1.47
C GLY A 121 16.06 -2.68 0.70
N PHE A 122 15.09 -3.25 1.41
CA PHE A 122 13.93 -3.90 0.81
C PHE A 122 12.89 -2.94 0.24
N SER A 123 12.87 -1.66 0.66
CA SER A 123 11.83 -0.73 0.21
C SER A 123 11.90 -0.52 -1.28
N SER A 124 10.81 -0.87 -1.96
CA SER A 124 10.62 -0.64 -3.39
C SER A 124 10.73 0.83 -3.73
N VAL A 125 11.22 1.10 -4.93
CA VAL A 125 11.45 2.45 -5.44
C VAL A 125 10.95 2.52 -6.87
N GLY A 126 10.95 3.70 -7.43
CA GLY A 126 10.84 3.76 -8.85
C GLY A 126 10.49 5.08 -9.44
N PHE A 127 10.64 5.02 -10.74
CA PHE A 127 9.78 5.76 -11.61
C PHE A 127 8.65 4.82 -12.04
N THR A 128 7.45 5.34 -12.09
CA THR A 128 6.36 4.69 -12.82
C THR A 128 6.69 4.66 -14.32
N ALA A 129 5.99 3.84 -15.10
CA ALA A 129 6.19 3.76 -16.55
C ALA A 129 5.96 5.12 -17.26
N ASP A 130 5.08 5.96 -16.71
CA ASP A 130 4.82 7.32 -17.18
C ASP A 130 5.75 8.39 -16.54
N GLY A 131 6.78 7.98 -15.80
CA GLY A 131 7.87 8.84 -15.31
C GLY A 131 7.61 9.56 -13.99
N ARG A 132 6.53 9.24 -13.25
CA ARG A 132 6.30 9.80 -11.91
C ARG A 132 7.26 9.20 -10.89
N VAL A 133 7.72 10.03 -9.97
CA VAL A 133 8.58 9.58 -8.84
C VAL A 133 7.71 8.96 -7.76
N LYS A 134 8.08 7.77 -7.30
CA LYS A 134 7.48 7.05 -6.17
C LYS A 134 8.59 6.42 -5.30
N PRO A 135 8.39 6.20 -4.00
CA PRO A 135 7.22 6.57 -3.19
C PRO A 135 7.11 8.08 -2.96
N ASP A 136 5.91 8.56 -2.58
CA ASP A 136 5.64 9.98 -2.29
C ASP A 136 6.18 10.40 -0.92
N ALA A 137 6.20 9.47 0.02
CA ALA A 137 6.65 9.70 1.38
C ALA A 137 7.27 8.42 1.98
N VAL A 138 7.94 8.57 3.12
CA VAL A 138 8.57 7.46 3.83
C VAL A 138 8.27 7.52 5.33
N ALA A 139 8.21 6.35 5.98
CA ALA A 139 8.13 6.25 7.43
C ALA A 139 8.97 5.06 7.94
N LEU A 140 9.07 4.90 9.26
CA LEU A 140 9.80 3.79 9.86
C LEU A 140 9.19 2.45 9.46
N GLY A 141 9.96 1.65 8.73
CA GLY A 141 9.56 0.31 8.27
C GLY A 141 10.60 -0.76 8.58
N THR A 142 11.77 -0.38 9.10
CA THR A 142 12.78 -1.31 9.61
C THR A 142 12.71 -1.37 11.13
N SER A 143 12.62 -2.58 11.66
CA SER A 143 12.49 -2.85 13.11
C SER A 143 11.30 -2.09 13.73
N SER A 144 10.20 -2.02 13.02
CA SER A 144 8.97 -1.39 13.51
C SER A 144 8.38 -2.20 14.64
N CYS A 145 8.02 -1.52 15.73
CA CYS A 145 7.37 -2.14 16.89
C CYS A 145 5.91 -2.45 16.55
N VAL A 146 5.52 -3.70 16.64
CA VAL A 146 4.16 -4.19 16.32
C VAL A 146 3.64 -5.11 17.41
N ILE A 147 2.33 -5.30 17.45
CA ILE A 147 1.68 -6.29 18.30
C ILE A 147 1.40 -7.53 17.48
N GLY A 148 1.94 -8.66 17.88
CA GLY A 148 1.70 -9.94 17.23
C GLY A 148 0.30 -10.50 17.52
N PRO A 149 -0.12 -11.55 16.79
CA PRO A 149 -1.43 -12.19 16.99
C PRO A 149 -1.65 -12.76 18.41
N ASP A 150 -0.55 -13.04 19.11
CA ASP A 150 -0.52 -13.51 20.49
C ASP A 150 -0.56 -12.37 21.53
N GLY A 151 -0.71 -11.11 21.08
CA GLY A 151 -0.71 -9.92 21.92
C GLY A 151 0.67 -9.45 22.40
N ASN A 152 1.75 -10.13 22.01
CA ASN A 152 3.10 -9.77 22.41
C ASN A 152 3.71 -8.71 21.48
N VAL A 153 4.56 -7.86 22.04
CA VAL A 153 5.36 -6.90 21.27
C VAL A 153 6.41 -7.65 20.45
N ARG A 154 6.49 -7.32 19.16
CA ARG A 154 7.47 -7.84 18.21
C ARG A 154 8.05 -6.71 17.37
N TYR A 155 9.15 -6.99 16.67
CA TYR A 155 9.74 -6.09 15.69
C TYR A 155 9.67 -6.73 14.32
N ALA A 156 9.26 -5.96 13.34
CA ALA A 156 9.06 -6.44 11.97
C ALA A 156 9.57 -5.43 10.94
N ASN A 157 9.87 -5.92 9.73
CA ASN A 157 10.36 -5.13 8.61
C ASN A 157 9.32 -5.16 7.48
N GLY A 158 9.09 -4.02 6.85
CA GLY A 158 8.21 -3.91 5.69
C GLY A 158 7.68 -2.50 5.48
N THR A 159 7.43 -2.14 4.24
CA THR A 159 6.66 -0.93 3.89
C THR A 159 5.24 -1.00 4.45
N SER A 160 4.75 -2.22 4.69
CA SER A 160 3.47 -2.51 5.37
C SER A 160 3.38 -1.91 6.78
N PHE A 161 4.51 -1.69 7.46
CA PHE A 161 4.54 -1.07 8.79
C PHE A 161 4.77 0.44 8.73
N ALA A 162 5.39 0.94 7.67
CA ALA A 162 5.52 2.37 7.41
C ALA A 162 4.19 3.02 7.01
N THR A 163 3.39 2.32 6.20
CA THR A 163 2.13 2.83 5.65
C THR A 163 1.12 3.27 6.72
N PRO A 164 0.79 2.47 7.75
CA PRO A 164 -0.16 2.87 8.77
C PRO A 164 0.31 4.04 9.64
N ILE A 165 1.63 4.30 9.71
CA ILE A 165 2.15 5.49 10.40
C ILE A 165 1.74 6.77 9.66
N LEU A 166 1.89 6.80 8.34
CA LEU A 166 1.47 7.95 7.53
C LEU A 166 -0.05 8.04 7.42
N ALA A 167 -0.76 6.92 7.29
CA ALA A 167 -2.21 6.90 7.31
C ALA A 167 -2.77 7.52 8.60
N TRP A 168 -2.17 7.21 9.75
CA TRP A 168 -2.50 7.85 11.03
C TRP A 168 -2.29 9.37 11.00
N MET A 169 -1.19 9.83 10.42
CA MET A 169 -0.97 11.28 10.27
C MET A 169 -2.05 11.91 9.39
N GLY A 170 -2.48 11.22 8.32
CA GLY A 170 -3.61 11.63 7.49
C GLY A 170 -4.91 11.78 8.30
N VAL A 171 -5.23 10.81 9.15
CA VAL A 171 -6.39 10.89 10.06
C VAL A 171 -6.32 12.12 10.96
N CYS A 172 -5.14 12.44 11.49
CA CYS A 172 -4.97 13.64 12.32
C CYS A 172 -5.19 14.95 11.53
N LEU A 173 -4.82 14.97 10.26
CA LEU A 173 -5.04 16.12 9.38
C LEU A 173 -6.53 16.30 9.04
N CYS A 174 -7.29 15.23 8.87
CA CYS A 174 -8.73 15.31 8.62
C CYS A 174 -9.53 15.87 9.82
N GLN A 175 -8.95 15.86 11.01
CA GLN A 175 -9.60 16.37 12.24
C GLN A 175 -9.26 17.83 12.55
N SER A 176 -8.35 18.45 11.82
CA SER A 176 -7.90 19.83 12.03
C SER A 176 -8.67 20.83 11.17
#